data_8e96bf7b334f0ae2b6581dc09ea485ff
#
_entry.id   8e96bf7b334f0ae2b6581dc09ea485ff
#
_cell.length_a   1.000
_cell.length_b   1.000
_cell.length_c   1.000
_cell.angle_alpha   90.00
_cell.angle_beta   90.00
_cell.angle_gamma   90.00
#
_symmetry.space_group_name_H-M   'P 1'
#
loop_
_entity.id
_entity.type
_entity.pdbx_description
1 polymer ?
#
loop_
_entity_poly.entity_id
_entity_poly.type
_entity_poly.pdbx_seq_one_letter_code
_entity_poly.pdbx_strand_id
1 'polypeptide(L)'
;MKTYRVCIAGFAHVHINDVASHFVDHPQTQLVGLADTKPVVPELKPGAPYTREWNIRYVSDLCGAPIYEDWRAMLDALRPDLC
;
A
#
# COMPACT_ATOMS: atom_id res chain seq x y z
N MET A 1 9.40 0.66 -22.78
CA MET A 1 9.93 0.89 -21.43
C MET A 1 9.38 -0.14 -20.47
N LYS A 2 10.20 -0.56 -19.52
CA LYS A 2 9.76 -1.50 -18.49
C LYS A 2 8.79 -0.83 -17.53
N THR A 3 7.69 -1.52 -17.22
CA THR A 3 6.81 -1.12 -16.13
C THR A 3 7.20 -1.89 -14.88
N TYR A 4 7.46 -1.16 -13.78
CA TYR A 4 7.82 -1.76 -12.51
C TYR A 4 6.56 -2.04 -11.71
N ARG A 5 6.45 -3.27 -11.21
CA ARG A 5 5.35 -3.68 -10.35
C ARG A 5 5.72 -3.37 -8.91
N VAL A 6 4.89 -2.58 -8.26
CA VAL A 6 5.16 -2.05 -6.91
C VAL A 6 4.07 -2.52 -5.96
N CYS A 7 4.44 -2.94 -4.76
CA CYS A 7 3.49 -3.15 -3.68
C CYS A 7 3.88 -2.33 -2.46
N ILE A 8 2.93 -2.11 -1.57
CA ILE A 8 3.13 -1.34 -0.35
C ILE A 8 2.78 -2.22 0.84
N ALA A 9 3.68 -2.28 1.81
CA ALA A 9 3.47 -2.95 3.08
C ALA A 9 3.63 -1.94 4.22
N GLY A 10 2.54 -1.67 4.94
CA GLY A 10 2.53 -0.74 6.06
C GLY A 10 1.77 0.56 5.75
N PHE A 11 0.74 0.84 6.55
CA PHE A 11 -0.14 1.99 6.36
C PHE A 11 -0.37 2.78 7.66
N ALA A 12 0.60 2.73 8.57
CA ALA A 12 0.46 3.36 9.88
C ALA A 12 0.49 4.89 9.81
N HIS A 13 1.15 5.47 8.82
CA HIS A 13 1.36 6.90 8.72
C HIS A 13 0.67 7.49 7.49
N VAL A 14 0.07 8.66 7.67
CA VAL A 14 -0.67 9.34 6.59
C VAL A 14 0.20 9.66 5.36
N HIS A 15 1.48 9.87 5.53
CA HIS A 15 2.37 10.18 4.41
C HIS A 15 2.44 9.08 3.36
N ILE A 16 2.03 7.85 3.69
CA ILE A 16 1.95 6.78 2.70
C ILE A 16 0.95 7.10 1.59
N ASN A 17 -0.07 7.89 1.87
CA ASN A 17 -1.05 8.31 0.86
C ASN A 17 -0.38 9.17 -0.22
N ASP A 18 0.51 10.07 0.17
CA ASP A 18 1.26 10.90 -0.78
C ASP A 18 2.26 10.07 -1.58
N VAL A 19 2.99 9.19 -0.91
CA VAL A 19 3.95 8.29 -1.57
C VAL A 19 3.23 7.41 -2.60
N ALA A 20 2.10 6.82 -2.22
CA ALA A 20 1.31 6.00 -3.14
C ALA A 20 0.82 6.79 -4.35
N SER A 21 0.40 8.04 -4.16
CA SER A 21 -0.05 8.89 -5.25
C SER A 21 1.05 9.11 -6.29
N HIS A 22 2.28 9.28 -5.86
CA HIS A 22 3.42 9.42 -6.78
C HIS A 22 3.62 8.16 -7.62
N PHE A 23 3.50 6.97 -7.03
CA PHE A 23 3.59 5.73 -7.78
C PHE A 23 2.42 5.53 -8.74
N VAL A 24 1.21 5.92 -8.36
CA VAL A 24 0.04 5.85 -9.25
C VAL A 24 0.24 6.74 -10.47
N ASP A 25 0.78 7.93 -10.28
CA ASP A 25 0.95 8.91 -11.34
C ASP A 25 2.18 8.65 -12.22
N HIS A 26 3.16 7.87 -11.73
CA HIS A 26 4.38 7.64 -12.48
C HIS A 26 4.12 6.67 -13.65
N PRO A 27 4.53 7.02 -14.89
CA PRO A 27 4.19 6.20 -16.06
C PRO A 27 4.90 4.84 -16.12
N GLN A 28 5.94 4.63 -15.35
CA GLN A 28 6.71 3.38 -15.34
C GLN A 28 6.44 2.49 -14.14
N THR A 29 5.50 2.87 -13.27
CA THR A 29 5.15 2.08 -12.08
C THR A 29 3.68 1.74 -12.05
N GLN A 30 3.39 0.56 -11.48
CA GLN A 30 2.03 0.09 -11.28
C GLN A 30 1.92 -0.50 -9.87
N LEU A 31 0.99 0.01 -9.08
CA LEU A 31 0.69 -0.57 -7.78
C LEU A 31 -0.14 -1.83 -7.98
N VAL A 32 0.40 -2.96 -7.54
CA VAL A 32 -0.21 -4.28 -7.77
C VAL A 32 -0.73 -4.95 -6.52
N GLY A 33 -0.40 -4.44 -5.34
CA GLY A 33 -0.90 -5.00 -4.09
C GLY A 33 -0.60 -4.12 -2.90
N LEU A 34 -1.45 -4.23 -1.88
CA LEU A 34 -1.38 -3.46 -0.64
C LEU A 34 -1.55 -4.40 0.54
N ALA A 35 -0.79 -4.20 1.61
CA ALA A 35 -0.95 -4.93 2.86
C ALA A 35 -0.48 -4.06 4.02
N ASP A 36 -1.09 -4.25 5.20
CA ASP A 36 -0.56 -3.63 6.41
C ASP A 36 0.35 -4.62 7.14
N THR A 37 1.16 -4.12 8.07
CA THR A 37 2.11 -4.95 8.81
C THR A 37 1.44 -5.74 9.92
N LYS A 38 1.99 -6.94 10.22
CA LYS A 38 1.58 -7.76 11.36
C LYS A 38 2.82 -8.20 12.15
N PRO A 39 2.76 -8.28 13.47
CA PRO A 39 1.65 -7.88 14.34
C PRO A 39 1.33 -6.40 14.16
N VAL A 40 0.10 -6.04 14.45
CA VAL A 40 -0.36 -4.66 14.23
C VAL A 40 0.41 -3.70 15.15
N VAL A 41 1.09 -2.76 14.54
CA VAL A 41 1.69 -1.64 15.28
C VAL A 41 0.56 -0.72 15.72
N PRO A 42 0.58 -0.18 16.96
CA PRO A 42 -0.48 0.71 17.41
C PRO A 42 -0.72 1.87 16.45
N GLU A 43 -1.98 2.29 16.38
CA GLU A 43 -2.32 3.44 15.57
C GLU A 43 -1.61 4.70 16.08
N LEU A 44 -1.13 5.51 15.16
CA LEU A 44 -0.52 6.79 15.49
C LEU A 44 -1.57 7.86 15.78
N LYS A 45 -2.83 7.58 15.43
CA LYS A 45 -3.95 8.49 15.62
C LYS A 45 -5.17 7.67 16.08
N PRO A 46 -5.92 8.13 17.09
CA PRO A 46 -6.98 7.32 17.71
C PRO A 46 -8.26 7.19 16.88
N GLY A 47 -8.41 7.88 15.78
CA GLY A 47 -9.64 7.82 14.99
C GLY A 47 -9.45 8.23 13.55
N ALA A 48 -10.43 7.91 12.71
CA ALA A 48 -10.45 8.33 11.32
C ALA A 48 -10.55 9.87 11.23
N PRO A 49 -10.04 10.50 10.15
CA PRO A 49 -9.31 9.88 9.05
C PRO A 49 -7.84 9.60 9.39
N TYR A 50 -7.13 8.97 8.47
CA TYR A 50 -5.69 8.71 8.54
C TYR A 50 -5.27 7.61 9.52
N THR A 51 -6.20 6.73 9.90
CA THR A 51 -5.86 5.48 10.55
C THR A 51 -5.30 4.50 9.53
N ARG A 52 -4.74 3.36 10.00
CA ARG A 52 -4.25 2.30 9.10
C ARG A 52 -5.31 1.86 8.10
N GLU A 53 -6.50 1.57 8.59
CA GLU A 53 -7.61 1.12 7.73
C GLU A 53 -8.01 2.21 6.75
N TRP A 54 -8.10 3.45 7.20
CA TRP A 54 -8.44 4.56 6.34
C TRP A 54 -7.39 4.74 5.23
N ASN A 55 -6.12 4.68 5.58
CA ASN A 55 -5.01 4.87 4.65
C ASN A 55 -5.00 3.79 3.56
N ILE A 56 -5.11 2.52 3.95
CA ILE A 56 -5.06 1.43 2.98
C ILE A 56 -6.27 1.45 2.05
N ARG A 57 -7.45 1.81 2.55
CA ARG A 57 -8.64 1.95 1.72
C ARG A 57 -8.52 3.12 0.76
N TYR A 58 -7.98 4.23 1.22
CA TYR A 58 -7.74 5.39 0.37
C TYR A 58 -6.85 5.03 -0.82
N VAL A 59 -5.75 4.35 -0.57
CA VAL A 59 -4.81 3.96 -1.64
C VAL A 59 -5.44 2.89 -2.54
N SER A 60 -6.18 1.94 -1.98
CA SER A 60 -6.87 0.93 -2.78
C SER A 60 -7.88 1.56 -3.74
N ASP A 61 -8.66 2.54 -3.28
CA ASP A 61 -9.61 3.26 -4.12
C ASP A 61 -8.89 4.06 -5.21
N LEU A 62 -7.73 4.61 -4.89
CA LEU A 62 -6.95 5.42 -5.82
C LEU A 62 -6.38 4.60 -6.98
N CYS A 63 -5.90 3.40 -6.72
CA CYS A 63 -5.17 2.60 -7.72
C CYS A 63 -5.87 1.30 -8.12
N GLY A 64 -6.88 0.87 -7.39
CA GLY A 64 -7.59 -0.39 -7.66
C GLY A 64 -6.82 -1.65 -7.26
N ALA A 65 -5.68 -1.53 -6.59
CA ALA A 65 -4.89 -2.69 -6.19
C ALA A 65 -5.59 -3.48 -5.07
N PRO A 66 -5.49 -4.82 -5.06
CA PRO A 66 -6.10 -5.64 -4.02
C PRO A 66 -5.38 -5.47 -2.68
N ILE A 67 -6.15 -5.61 -1.59
CA ILE A 67 -5.64 -5.57 -0.23
C ILE A 67 -5.42 -7.00 0.25
N TYR A 68 -4.21 -7.31 0.68
CA TYR A 68 -3.86 -8.60 1.26
C TYR A 68 -3.83 -8.52 2.78
N GLU A 69 -4.24 -9.58 3.44
CA GLU A 69 -4.19 -9.64 4.92
C GLU A 69 -2.77 -9.82 5.44
N ASP A 70 -1.93 -10.53 4.69
CA ASP A 70 -0.55 -10.84 5.07
C ASP A 70 0.40 -10.34 4.00
N TRP A 71 1.31 -9.43 4.38
CA TRP A 71 2.27 -8.85 3.44
C TRP A 71 3.23 -9.90 2.86
N ARG A 72 3.55 -10.95 3.63
CA ARG A 72 4.42 -12.03 3.14
C ARG A 72 3.72 -12.84 2.05
N ALA A 73 2.45 -13.15 2.25
CA ALA A 73 1.66 -13.83 1.22
C ALA A 73 1.53 -12.97 -0.04
N MET A 74 1.38 -11.67 0.13
CA MET A 74 1.36 -10.72 -0.98
C MET A 74 2.66 -10.77 -1.78
N LEU A 75 3.81 -10.72 -1.11
CA LEU A 75 5.10 -10.78 -1.79
C LEU A 75 5.30 -12.09 -2.55
N ASP A 76 4.91 -13.21 -1.94
CA ASP A 76 5.02 -14.53 -2.58
C ASP A 76 4.13 -14.63 -3.81
N ALA A 77 2.91 -14.10 -3.73
CA ALA A 77 1.94 -14.18 -4.82
C ALA A 77 2.31 -13.25 -5.99
N LEU A 78 2.75 -12.04 -5.69
CA LEU A 78 2.95 -10.99 -6.70
C LEU A 78 4.37 -10.89 -7.22
N ARG A 79 5.35 -11.22 -6.38
CA ARG A 79 6.77 -11.06 -6.70
C ARG A 79 7.07 -9.71 -7.34
N PRO A 80 6.79 -8.61 -6.60
CA PRO A 80 6.94 -7.27 -7.16
C PRO A 80 8.41 -6.90 -7.39
N ASP A 81 8.63 -5.91 -8.24
CA ASP A 81 9.96 -5.35 -8.46
C ASP A 81 10.41 -4.51 -7.27
N LEU A 82 9.44 -3.87 -6.59
CA LEU A 82 9.70 -2.97 -5.46
C LEU A 82 8.60 -3.08 -4.42
N CYS A 83 9.00 -3.00 -3.18
CA CYS A 83 8.05 -2.93 -2.06
C CYS A 83 8.55 -1.97 -0.98
#